data_ef9f0f865c34c8ced7c6063b07eac530
#
_entry.id   ef9f0f865c34c8ced7c6063b07eac530
#
_cell.length_a   1.000
_cell.length_b   1.000
_cell.length_c   1.000
_cell.angle_alpha   90.00
_cell.angle_beta   90.00
_cell.angle_gamma   90.00
#
_symmetry.space_group_name_H-M   'P 1'
#
loop_
_entity.id
_entity.type
_entity.pdbx_description
1 polymer ?
#
loop_
_entity_poly.entity_id
_entity_poly.type
_entity_poly.pdbx_seq_one_letter_code
_entity_poly.pdbx_strand_id
1 'polypeptide(L)'
;MSTAFYPGSFDPFTNGHLYVVEIASKLFDKVYIGIGRNPRKSQFHAAPMAKLIRETLDKEGISNCEIVNYDNLTIEKAEELNCDCIIRGIRDKNDYEYERELDSTNRYLNSAIPTLFIPAIYNISSTMVRGLIENKFSIKRFVPEPIAEYYE
;
A
#
# COMPACT_ATOMS: atom_id res chain seq x y z
N MET A 1 -13.00 7.64 16.75
CA MET A 1 -12.75 7.63 15.30
C MET A 1 -11.83 6.46 14.98
N SER A 2 -12.25 5.58 14.08
CA SER A 2 -11.44 4.42 13.67
C SER A 2 -10.38 4.82 12.63
N THR A 3 -9.16 4.37 12.82
CA THR A 3 -8.01 4.75 11.99
C THR A 3 -7.20 3.52 11.63
N ALA A 4 -6.89 3.36 10.36
CA ALA A 4 -6.10 2.25 9.85
C ALA A 4 -4.82 2.74 9.17
N PHE A 5 -3.79 1.91 9.20
CA PHE A 5 -2.52 2.16 8.51
C PHE A 5 -2.32 1.10 7.44
N TYR A 6 -2.21 1.54 6.20
CA TYR A 6 -1.92 0.66 5.06
C TYR A 6 -0.50 0.93 4.55
N PRO A 7 0.48 0.14 4.99
CA PRO A 7 1.87 0.31 4.59
C PRO A 7 2.21 -0.45 3.32
N GLY A 8 3.16 0.07 2.55
CA GLY A 8 3.71 -0.60 1.39
C GLY A 8 4.83 0.22 0.78
N SER A 9 5.57 -0.36 -0.14
CA SER A 9 6.55 0.39 -0.94
C SER A 9 5.89 1.11 -2.11
N PHE A 10 4.77 0.58 -2.62
CA PHE A 10 3.97 1.16 -3.71
C PHE A 10 4.84 1.61 -4.89
N ASP A 11 5.58 0.69 -5.45
CA ASP A 11 6.56 0.98 -6.49
C ASP A 11 6.36 0.10 -7.74
N PRO A 12 5.33 0.41 -8.54
CA PRO A 12 4.33 1.47 -8.35
C PRO A 12 3.09 1.02 -7.58
N PHE A 13 2.22 1.96 -7.26
CA PHE A 13 0.86 1.71 -6.77
C PHE A 13 0.03 1.10 -7.91
N THR A 14 -0.63 -0.03 -7.63
CA THR A 14 -1.35 -0.81 -8.64
C THR A 14 -2.86 -0.81 -8.38
N ASN A 15 -3.61 -1.39 -9.32
CA ASN A 15 -5.04 -1.59 -9.11
C ASN A 15 -5.34 -2.54 -7.94
N GLY A 16 -4.42 -3.45 -7.63
CA GLY A 16 -4.53 -4.28 -6.43
C GLY A 16 -4.45 -3.46 -5.15
N HIS A 17 -3.54 -2.50 -5.10
CA HIS A 17 -3.43 -1.58 -3.97
C HIS A 17 -4.67 -0.69 -3.86
N LEU A 18 -5.15 -0.17 -4.98
CA LEU A 18 -6.36 0.66 -5.01
C LEU A 18 -7.56 -0.10 -4.46
N TYR A 19 -7.72 -1.36 -4.81
CA TYR A 19 -8.81 -2.19 -4.30
C TYR A 19 -8.76 -2.28 -2.77
N VAL A 20 -7.59 -2.51 -2.20
CA VAL A 20 -7.42 -2.55 -0.73
C VAL A 20 -7.78 -1.21 -0.09
N VAL A 21 -7.34 -0.11 -0.69
CA VAL A 21 -7.66 1.24 -0.21
C VAL A 21 -9.17 1.51 -0.27
N GLU A 22 -9.83 1.10 -1.34
CA GLU A 22 -11.29 1.25 -1.47
C GLU A 22 -12.03 0.53 -0.34
N ILE A 23 -11.65 -0.72 -0.04
CA ILE A 23 -12.24 -1.49 1.06
C ILE A 23 -11.96 -0.80 2.40
N ALA A 24 -10.71 -0.44 2.65
CA ALA A 24 -10.31 0.19 3.91
C ALA A 24 -11.03 1.52 4.13
N SER A 25 -11.18 2.32 3.09
CA SER A 25 -11.85 3.62 3.17
C SER A 25 -13.32 3.52 3.58
N LYS A 26 -13.95 2.38 3.28
CA LYS A 26 -15.34 2.11 3.68
C LYS A 26 -15.46 1.60 5.11
N LEU A 27 -14.43 0.94 5.62
CA LEU A 27 -14.45 0.32 6.95
C LEU A 27 -13.98 1.24 8.06
N PHE A 28 -13.12 2.20 7.75
CA PHE A 28 -12.47 3.08 8.73
C PHE A 28 -12.81 4.54 8.46
N ASP A 29 -12.88 5.32 9.53
CA ASP A 29 -13.11 6.77 9.41
C ASP A 29 -11.95 7.46 8.73
N LYS A 30 -10.72 6.98 8.97
CA LYS A 30 -9.51 7.51 8.35
C LYS A 30 -8.53 6.38 8.01
N VAL A 31 -7.90 6.48 6.85
CA VAL A 31 -6.85 5.55 6.42
C VAL A 31 -5.59 6.33 6.10
N TYR A 32 -4.48 5.96 6.73
CA TYR A 32 -3.16 6.43 6.34
C TYR A 32 -2.54 5.43 5.37
N ILE A 33 -2.15 5.90 4.20
CA ILE A 33 -1.40 5.10 3.23
C ILE A 33 0.07 5.45 3.45
N GLY A 34 0.84 4.50 3.97
CA GLY A 34 2.24 4.71 4.32
C GLY A 34 3.18 4.20 3.24
N ILE A 35 3.93 5.12 2.61
CA ILE A 35 4.95 4.74 1.65
C ILE A 35 6.24 4.51 2.42
N GLY A 36 6.59 3.23 2.57
CA GLY A 36 7.79 2.82 3.28
C GLY A 36 9.03 2.95 2.40
N ARG A 37 10.09 3.50 2.98
CA ARG A 37 11.37 3.60 2.32
C ARG A 37 12.33 2.59 2.92
N ASN A 38 12.76 1.62 2.13
CA ASN A 38 13.80 0.70 2.53
C ASN A 38 15.14 1.16 1.93
N PRO A 39 16.09 1.66 2.75
CA PRO A 39 17.37 2.15 2.23
C PRO A 39 18.23 1.05 1.59
N ARG A 40 17.90 -0.23 1.83
CA ARG A 40 18.60 -1.38 1.24
C ARG A 40 18.07 -1.79 -0.13
N LYS A 41 16.90 -1.29 -0.52
CA LYS A 41 16.31 -1.52 -1.83
C LYS A 41 16.43 -0.26 -2.65
N SER A 42 17.09 -0.35 -3.81
CA SER A 42 17.03 0.73 -4.77
C SER A 42 15.60 0.89 -5.22
N GLN A 43 15.07 2.10 -5.15
CA GLN A 43 13.78 2.38 -5.74
C GLN A 43 13.91 2.29 -7.26
N PHE A 44 12.95 1.65 -7.89
CA PHE A 44 12.93 1.47 -9.33
C PHE A 44 12.91 2.81 -10.07
N HIS A 45 12.11 3.74 -9.58
CA HIS A 45 12.07 5.12 -10.05
C HIS A 45 11.86 6.06 -8.87
N ALA A 46 12.46 7.25 -8.96
CA ALA A 46 12.16 8.34 -8.03
C ALA A 46 10.82 9.00 -8.39
N ALA A 47 9.79 8.17 -8.60
CA ALA A 47 8.48 8.67 -8.98
C ALA A 47 7.83 9.44 -7.83
N PRO A 48 7.08 10.53 -8.12
CA PRO A 48 6.35 11.28 -7.11
C PRO A 48 5.10 10.50 -6.69
N MET A 49 5.28 9.32 -6.10
CA MET A 49 4.21 8.35 -5.88
C MET A 49 3.12 8.89 -4.94
N ALA A 50 3.48 9.64 -3.91
CA ALA A 50 2.50 10.25 -3.02
C ALA A 50 1.53 11.15 -3.80
N LYS A 51 2.05 11.95 -4.72
CA LYS A 51 1.23 12.82 -5.57
C LYS A 51 0.34 12.00 -6.52
N LEU A 52 0.90 10.97 -7.13
CA LEU A 52 0.16 10.11 -8.06
C LEU A 52 -0.96 9.34 -7.36
N ILE A 53 -0.72 8.87 -6.15
CA ILE A 53 -1.75 8.22 -5.32
C ILE A 53 -2.82 9.24 -4.96
N ARG A 54 -2.45 10.46 -4.57
CA ARG A 54 -3.43 11.52 -4.25
C ARG A 54 -4.33 11.81 -5.45
N GLU A 55 -3.75 11.98 -6.64
CA GLU A 55 -4.52 12.19 -7.86
C GLU A 55 -5.48 11.02 -8.15
N THR A 56 -5.01 9.79 -7.93
CA THR A 56 -5.83 8.60 -8.10
C THR A 56 -7.03 8.60 -7.15
N LEU A 57 -6.80 8.87 -5.87
CA LEU A 57 -7.86 8.88 -4.87
C LEU A 57 -8.87 10.00 -5.12
N ASP A 58 -8.41 11.16 -5.57
CA ASP A 58 -9.30 12.27 -5.92
C ASP A 58 -10.21 11.89 -7.09
N LYS A 59 -9.69 11.23 -8.12
CA LYS A 59 -10.51 10.74 -9.24
C LYS A 59 -11.53 9.69 -8.81
N GLU A 60 -11.17 8.85 -7.84
CA GLU A 60 -12.07 7.81 -7.31
C GLU A 60 -13.05 8.34 -6.26
N GLY A 61 -12.95 9.61 -5.89
CA GLY A 61 -13.83 10.20 -4.87
C GLY A 61 -13.56 9.72 -3.46
N ILE A 62 -12.35 9.24 -3.17
CA ILE A 62 -11.94 8.78 -1.85
C ILE A 62 -11.30 9.94 -1.10
N SER A 63 -11.95 10.42 -0.04
CA SER A 63 -11.55 11.66 0.66
C SER A 63 -11.01 11.45 2.08
N ASN A 64 -11.11 10.23 2.62
CA ASN A 64 -10.71 9.95 4.02
C ASN A 64 -9.34 9.28 4.13
N CYS A 65 -8.50 9.41 3.12
CA CYS A 65 -7.16 8.85 3.11
C CYS A 65 -6.11 9.95 3.12
N GLU A 66 -5.03 9.74 3.89
CA GLU A 66 -3.87 10.61 3.91
C GLU A 66 -2.63 9.79 3.59
N ILE A 67 -1.75 10.32 2.74
CA ILE A 67 -0.54 9.63 2.30
C ILE A 67 0.63 10.17 3.11
N VAL A 68 1.39 9.27 3.71
CA VAL A 68 2.57 9.62 4.52
C VAL A 68 3.78 8.81 4.06
N ASN A 69 4.95 9.42 4.11
CA ASN A 69 6.21 8.71 3.89
C ASN A 69 6.81 8.36 5.24
N TYR A 70 7.45 7.21 5.34
CA TYR A 70 8.13 6.81 6.58
C TYR A 70 9.33 5.92 6.27
N ASP A 71 10.30 5.91 7.17
CA ASP A 71 11.53 5.13 7.06
C ASP A 71 11.85 4.33 8.34
N ASN A 72 11.04 4.48 9.37
CA ASN A 72 11.13 3.69 10.60
C ASN A 72 10.31 2.39 10.47
N LEU A 73 10.21 1.63 11.55
CA LEU A 73 9.44 0.39 11.55
C LEU A 73 7.94 0.68 11.33
N THR A 74 7.28 -0.20 10.58
CA THR A 74 5.85 -0.08 10.30
C THR A 74 5.03 0.07 11.59
N ILE A 75 5.33 -0.75 12.60
CA ILE A 75 4.60 -0.69 13.88
C ILE A 75 4.83 0.64 14.60
N GLU A 76 6.05 1.17 14.55
CA GLU A 76 6.35 2.48 15.14
C GLU A 76 5.55 3.59 14.47
N LYS A 77 5.48 3.56 13.14
CA LYS A 77 4.72 4.56 12.39
C LYS A 77 3.23 4.46 12.69
N ALA A 78 2.70 3.25 12.79
CA ALA A 78 1.30 3.04 13.18
C ALA A 78 1.01 3.59 14.57
N GLU A 79 1.93 3.42 15.52
CA GLU A 79 1.82 4.00 16.86
C GLU A 79 1.84 5.53 16.82
N GLU A 80 2.79 6.12 16.09
CA GLU A 80 2.89 7.58 15.96
C GLU A 80 1.61 8.21 15.43
N LEU A 81 0.94 7.51 14.51
CA LEU A 81 -0.29 7.98 13.88
C LEU A 81 -1.54 7.61 14.67
N ASN A 82 -1.40 6.93 15.81
CA ASN A 82 -2.49 6.44 16.64
C ASN A 82 -3.47 5.56 15.85
N CYS A 83 -2.95 4.67 15.01
CA CYS A 83 -3.78 3.77 14.23
C CYS A 83 -4.29 2.60 15.07
N ASP A 84 -5.52 2.18 14.81
CA ASP A 84 -6.17 1.07 15.51
C ASP A 84 -5.76 -0.28 14.95
N CYS A 85 -5.38 -0.33 13.67
CA CYS A 85 -4.90 -1.54 13.03
C CYS A 85 -3.99 -1.25 11.84
N ILE A 86 -3.26 -2.29 11.42
CA ILE A 86 -2.46 -2.29 10.19
C ILE A 86 -3.24 -3.12 9.17
N ILE A 87 -3.30 -2.65 7.92
CA ILE A 87 -3.96 -3.36 6.81
C ILE A 87 -2.90 -3.93 5.87
N ARG A 88 -3.09 -5.18 5.46
CA ARG A 88 -2.26 -5.83 4.46
C ARG A 88 -3.14 -6.53 3.43
N GLY A 89 -2.79 -6.35 2.14
CA GLY A 89 -3.43 -7.09 1.06
C GLY A 89 -2.81 -8.47 0.91
N ILE A 90 -3.63 -9.49 0.68
CA ILE A 90 -3.20 -10.87 0.50
C ILE A 90 -3.68 -11.34 -0.89
N ARG A 91 -2.76 -11.77 -1.75
CA ARG A 91 -3.07 -12.28 -3.09
C ARG A 91 -3.13 -13.80 -3.13
N ASP A 92 -2.22 -14.45 -2.41
CA ASP A 92 -2.06 -15.91 -2.44
C ASP A 92 -1.55 -16.45 -1.10
N LYS A 93 -1.36 -17.76 -1.06
CA LYS A 93 -0.88 -18.47 0.12
C LYS A 93 0.49 -18.00 0.61
N ASN A 94 1.41 -17.70 -0.32
CA ASN A 94 2.76 -17.26 0.03
C ASN A 94 2.73 -15.85 0.64
N ASP A 95 1.92 -14.96 0.10
CA ASP A 95 1.68 -13.64 0.69
C ASP A 95 1.15 -13.79 2.13
N TYR A 96 0.19 -14.69 2.34
CA TYR A 96 -0.40 -14.90 3.66
C TYR A 96 0.65 -15.36 4.67
N GLU A 97 1.48 -16.33 4.32
CA GLU A 97 2.52 -16.84 5.21
C GLU A 97 3.53 -15.76 5.58
N TYR A 98 3.98 -15.00 4.59
CA TYR A 98 4.91 -13.88 4.78
C TYR A 98 4.32 -12.80 5.70
N GLU A 99 3.08 -12.38 5.40
CA GLU A 99 2.41 -11.33 6.16
C GLU A 99 2.08 -11.79 7.58
N ARG A 100 1.79 -13.06 7.77
CA ARG A 100 1.56 -13.62 9.09
C ARG A 100 2.82 -13.56 9.97
N GLU A 101 3.98 -13.80 9.40
CA GLU A 101 5.25 -13.66 10.12
C GLU A 101 5.51 -12.20 10.52
N LEU A 102 5.25 -11.26 9.61
CA LEU A 102 5.36 -9.84 9.92
C LEU A 102 4.38 -9.42 11.01
N ASP A 103 3.14 -9.91 10.95
CA ASP A 103 2.15 -9.64 11.99
C ASP A 103 2.62 -10.16 13.35
N SER A 104 3.16 -11.37 13.40
CA SER A 104 3.69 -11.94 14.65
C SER A 104 4.78 -11.06 15.24
N THR A 105 5.69 -10.56 14.42
CA THR A 105 6.75 -9.64 14.85
C THR A 105 6.17 -8.32 15.36
N ASN A 106 5.24 -7.74 14.61
CA ASN A 106 4.59 -6.48 15.00
C ASN A 106 3.83 -6.63 16.32
N ARG A 107 3.12 -7.74 16.52
CA ARG A 107 2.37 -7.99 17.75
C ARG A 107 3.28 -8.24 18.94
N TYR A 108 4.46 -8.79 18.72
CA TYR A 108 5.48 -8.91 19.76
C TYR A 108 5.94 -7.53 20.23
N LEU A 109 6.07 -6.58 19.31
CA LEU A 109 6.49 -5.21 19.61
C LEU A 109 5.35 -4.37 20.20
N ASN A 110 4.13 -4.54 19.70
CA ASN A 110 2.94 -3.87 20.22
C ASN A 110 1.70 -4.71 19.92
N SER A 111 1.20 -5.44 20.92
CA SER A 111 0.03 -6.32 20.78
C SER A 111 -1.30 -5.55 20.68
N ALA A 112 -1.31 -4.23 20.93
CA ALA A 112 -2.53 -3.42 20.86
C ALA A 112 -2.92 -3.06 19.42
N ILE A 113 -2.03 -3.27 18.44
CA ILE A 113 -2.29 -2.93 17.03
C ILE A 113 -2.34 -4.22 16.20
N PRO A 114 -3.54 -4.78 15.96
CA PRO A 114 -3.69 -5.99 15.14
C PRO A 114 -3.50 -5.68 13.65
N THR A 115 -3.25 -6.73 12.87
CA THR A 115 -3.23 -6.65 11.41
C THR A 115 -4.52 -7.24 10.85
N LEU A 116 -5.13 -6.51 9.94
CA LEU A 116 -6.30 -6.95 9.18
C LEU A 116 -5.85 -7.32 7.77
N PHE A 117 -6.10 -8.57 7.37
CA PHE A 117 -5.78 -9.05 6.03
C PHE A 117 -6.98 -8.90 5.11
N ILE A 118 -6.78 -8.25 3.96
CA ILE A 118 -7.82 -8.06 2.94
C ILE A 118 -7.44 -8.90 1.72
N PRO A 119 -8.25 -9.93 1.37
CA PRO A 119 -7.99 -10.72 0.16
C PRO A 119 -8.13 -9.85 -1.09
N ALA A 120 -7.10 -9.83 -1.92
CA ALA A 120 -7.13 -9.12 -3.18
C ALA A 120 -7.87 -9.94 -4.24
N ILE A 121 -8.68 -9.27 -5.05
CA ILE A 121 -9.36 -9.91 -6.19
C ILE A 121 -8.49 -9.91 -7.44
N TYR A 122 -7.43 -9.10 -7.46
CA TYR A 122 -6.50 -9.00 -8.58
C TYR A 122 -5.17 -9.66 -8.22
N ASN A 123 -4.66 -10.50 -9.12
CA ASN A 123 -3.32 -11.07 -8.99
C ASN A 123 -2.31 -10.15 -9.68
N ILE A 124 -2.13 -8.96 -9.13
CA ILE A 124 -1.23 -7.93 -9.67
C ILE A 124 -0.15 -7.63 -8.65
N SER A 125 1.12 -7.74 -9.05
CA SER A 125 2.25 -7.37 -8.21
C SER A 125 3.01 -6.19 -8.81
N SER A 126 3.58 -5.35 -7.95
CA SER A 126 4.46 -4.26 -8.40
C SER A 126 5.68 -4.80 -9.14
N THR A 127 6.21 -5.97 -8.74
CA THR A 127 7.31 -6.63 -9.43
C THR A 127 6.96 -6.95 -10.90
N MET A 128 5.77 -7.51 -11.13
CA MET A 128 5.29 -7.77 -12.49
C MET A 128 5.17 -6.47 -13.28
N VAL A 129 4.59 -5.44 -12.69
CA VAL A 129 4.40 -4.14 -13.36
C VAL A 129 5.75 -3.51 -13.71
N ARG A 130 6.72 -3.54 -12.81
CA ARG A 130 8.08 -3.05 -13.09
C ARG A 130 8.71 -3.79 -14.28
N GLY A 131 8.53 -5.10 -14.32
CA GLY A 131 9.01 -5.89 -15.46
C GLY A 131 8.41 -5.46 -16.80
N LEU A 132 7.10 -5.15 -16.80
CA LEU A 132 6.43 -4.64 -18.00
C LEU A 132 6.98 -3.26 -18.41
N ILE A 133 7.21 -2.37 -17.46
CA ILE A 133 7.78 -1.04 -17.72
C ILE A 133 9.19 -1.19 -18.33
N GLU A 134 10.05 -2.02 -17.74
CA GLU A 134 11.41 -2.25 -18.23
C GLU A 134 11.44 -2.78 -19.67
N ASN A 135 10.46 -3.60 -20.01
CA ASN A 135 10.35 -4.19 -21.35
C ASN A 135 9.46 -3.38 -22.30
N LYS A 136 9.09 -2.16 -21.89
CA LYS A 136 8.33 -1.20 -22.70
C LYS A 136 6.94 -1.68 -23.11
N PHE A 137 6.31 -2.50 -22.27
CA PHE A 137 4.91 -2.88 -22.43
C PHE A 137 4.00 -1.91 -21.70
N SER A 138 2.75 -1.78 -22.20
CA SER A 138 1.75 -0.96 -21.53
C SER A 138 1.35 -1.54 -20.17
N ILE A 139 1.16 -0.67 -19.19
CA ILE A 139 0.72 -1.03 -17.84
C ILE A 139 -0.70 -0.57 -17.54
N LYS A 140 -1.40 0.00 -18.53
CA LYS A 140 -2.75 0.60 -18.34
C LYS A 140 -3.77 -0.33 -17.71
N ARG A 141 -3.64 -1.63 -17.91
CA ARG A 141 -4.57 -2.62 -17.38
C ARG A 141 -4.34 -2.92 -15.89
N PHE A 142 -3.19 -2.53 -15.36
CA PHE A 142 -2.73 -2.99 -14.04
C PHE A 142 -2.61 -1.88 -13.02
N VAL A 143 -2.60 -0.62 -13.46
CA VAL A 143 -2.41 0.53 -12.59
C VAL A 143 -3.46 1.60 -12.85
N PRO A 144 -3.74 2.47 -11.86
CA PRO A 144 -4.60 3.63 -12.07
C PRO A 144 -4.04 4.58 -13.14
N GLU A 145 -4.95 5.31 -13.78
CA GLU A 145 -4.60 6.20 -14.90
C GLU A 145 -3.46 7.18 -14.59
N PRO A 146 -3.43 7.91 -13.45
CA PRO A 146 -2.32 8.82 -13.17
C PRO A 146 -0.95 8.14 -13.14
N ILE A 147 -0.91 6.89 -12.68
CA ILE A 147 0.33 6.11 -12.63
C ILE A 147 0.72 5.65 -14.04
N ALA A 148 -0.25 5.16 -14.81
CA ALA A 148 0.00 4.78 -16.21
C ALA A 148 0.54 5.95 -17.03
N GLU A 149 -0.06 7.12 -16.89
CA GLU A 149 0.37 8.34 -17.60
C GLU A 149 1.81 8.74 -17.23
N TYR A 150 2.19 8.57 -15.97
CA TYR A 150 3.54 8.90 -15.54
C TYR A 150 4.61 8.05 -16.24
N TYR A 151 4.33 6.74 -16.41
CA TYR A 151 5.30 5.81 -17.01
C TYR A 151 5.20 5.71 -18.53
N GLU A 152 4.20 6.24 -19.12
CA GLU A 152 3.97 6.27 -20.58
C GLU A 152 4.00 7.72 -21.15
#